data_b0185573cc4814fecf888d6f281e9064
#
_entry.id   b0185573cc4814fecf888d6f281e9064
#
_cell.length_a   1.000
_cell.length_b   1.000
_cell.length_c   1.000
_cell.angle_alpha   90.00
_cell.angle_beta   90.00
_cell.angle_gamma   90.00
#
_symmetry.space_group_name_H-M   'P 1'
#
loop_
_entity.id
_entity.type
_entity.pdbx_description
1 polymer ?
#
loop_
_entity_poly.entity_id
_entity_poly.type
_entity_poly.pdbx_seq_one_letter_code
_entity_poly.pdbx_strand_id
1 'polypeptide(L)'
;MTCAVNRVAPASITTESRWDDIVEALRRVTVQIIGSAGNHGAGVVWTDDGLIVTNAHVVSGISMIRLHDGRTCRPELLRNDRQSDLALLRIPIGGLPNAKLRDSRTLRIGEMLVAVGHPMGEAGAVSLGVVHRASLGRLVEADIRLAPGNSGGPLADAAGNVVGINSMVANGMGVAIATTAIGQFLQGSMVAGGAG
;
A
#
# COMPACT_ATOMS: atom_id res chain seq x y z
N MET A 1 38.24 -22.03 -43.08
CA MET A 1 37.34 -20.93 -42.72
C MET A 1 36.35 -21.45 -41.68
N THR A 2 36.64 -21.17 -40.40
CA THR A 2 35.87 -21.65 -39.28
C THR A 2 34.91 -20.53 -38.85
N CYS A 3 33.61 -20.78 -39.04
CA CYS A 3 32.56 -19.81 -38.68
C CYS A 3 32.40 -19.81 -37.18
N ALA A 4 32.72 -18.71 -36.50
CA ALA A 4 32.51 -18.53 -35.09
C ALA A 4 31.02 -18.25 -34.85
N VAL A 5 30.32 -19.18 -34.21
CA VAL A 5 28.95 -19.00 -33.74
C VAL A 5 28.99 -18.09 -32.51
N ASN A 6 28.55 -16.86 -32.69
CA ASN A 6 28.40 -15.89 -31.62
C ASN A 6 27.20 -16.35 -30.72
N ARG A 7 27.49 -17.02 -29.59
CA ARG A 7 26.47 -17.31 -28.59
C ARG A 7 26.10 -15.99 -27.91
N VAL A 8 24.93 -15.48 -28.25
CA VAL A 8 24.27 -14.45 -27.45
C VAL A 8 24.00 -15.06 -26.07
N ALA A 9 24.67 -14.57 -25.05
CA ALA A 9 24.37 -14.95 -23.66
C ALA A 9 22.90 -14.59 -23.35
N PRO A 10 22.18 -15.43 -22.60
CA PRO A 10 20.83 -15.09 -22.17
C PRO A 10 20.89 -13.77 -21.39
N ALA A 11 19.98 -12.86 -21.69
CA ALA A 11 19.88 -11.59 -20.96
C ALA A 11 19.82 -11.88 -19.47
N SER A 12 20.87 -11.50 -18.74
CA SER A 12 20.88 -11.57 -17.30
C SER A 12 19.75 -10.69 -16.79
N ILE A 13 18.81 -11.25 -16.05
CA ILE A 13 17.81 -10.47 -15.31
C ILE A 13 18.60 -9.55 -14.37
N THR A 14 18.67 -8.28 -14.72
CA THR A 14 19.40 -7.30 -13.94
C THR A 14 18.62 -7.02 -12.65
N THR A 15 19.29 -6.59 -11.60
CA THR A 15 18.64 -6.17 -10.34
C THR A 15 17.62 -5.06 -10.60
N GLU A 16 17.84 -4.22 -11.61
CA GLU A 16 16.95 -3.15 -12.06
C GLU A 16 15.62 -3.68 -12.57
N SER A 17 15.61 -4.71 -13.43
CA SER A 17 14.34 -5.30 -13.93
C SER A 17 13.47 -5.88 -12.80
N ARG A 18 14.07 -6.41 -11.74
CA ARG A 18 13.33 -6.89 -10.56
C ARG A 18 12.72 -5.76 -9.75
N TRP A 19 13.38 -4.61 -9.68
CA TRP A 19 12.88 -3.43 -8.97
C TRP A 19 11.66 -2.84 -9.68
N ASP A 20 11.74 -2.68 -11.00
CA ASP A 20 10.64 -2.19 -11.82
C ASP A 20 9.40 -3.07 -11.68
N ASP A 21 9.57 -4.40 -11.69
CA ASP A 21 8.49 -5.35 -11.49
C ASP A 21 7.82 -5.21 -10.11
N ILE A 22 8.63 -5.00 -9.04
CA ILE A 22 8.13 -4.81 -7.67
C ILE A 22 7.34 -3.51 -7.57
N VAL A 23 7.90 -2.42 -8.08
CA VAL A 23 7.24 -1.10 -8.07
C VAL A 23 5.94 -1.15 -8.84
N GLU A 24 5.93 -1.78 -10.03
CA GLU A 24 4.73 -1.90 -10.84
C GLU A 24 3.67 -2.78 -10.16
N ALA A 25 4.07 -3.89 -9.51
CA ALA A 25 3.16 -4.72 -8.74
C ALA A 25 2.53 -3.93 -7.57
N LEU A 26 3.30 -3.10 -6.86
CA LEU A 26 2.79 -2.26 -5.80
C LEU A 26 1.85 -1.16 -6.33
N ARG A 27 2.18 -0.54 -7.45
CA ARG A 27 1.29 0.45 -8.11
C ARG A 27 -0.06 -0.15 -8.48
N ARG A 28 -0.09 -1.38 -8.99
CA ARG A 28 -1.34 -2.07 -9.39
C ARG A 28 -2.28 -2.33 -8.22
N VAL A 29 -1.75 -2.52 -7.02
CA VAL A 29 -2.56 -2.72 -5.81
C VAL A 29 -2.82 -1.42 -5.06
N THR A 30 -2.28 -0.29 -5.52
CA THR A 30 -2.47 1.03 -4.92
C THR A 30 -3.55 1.79 -5.67
N VAL A 31 -4.54 2.29 -4.95
CA VAL A 31 -5.60 3.12 -5.50
C VAL A 31 -5.44 4.57 -5.04
N GLN A 32 -5.84 5.50 -5.89
CA GLN A 32 -5.96 6.91 -5.51
C GLN A 32 -7.33 7.17 -4.91
N ILE A 33 -7.36 7.79 -3.74
CA ILE A 33 -8.57 8.24 -3.06
C ILE A 33 -8.70 9.74 -3.27
N ILE A 34 -9.83 10.18 -3.82
CA ILE A 34 -10.11 11.57 -4.18
C ILE A 34 -11.25 12.06 -3.31
N GLY A 35 -10.99 13.10 -2.54
CA GLY A 35 -11.98 13.78 -1.72
C GLY A 35 -12.65 14.95 -2.44
N SER A 36 -13.82 15.37 -1.96
CA SER A 36 -14.64 16.47 -2.53
C SER A 36 -13.95 17.84 -2.49
N ALA A 37 -13.00 18.05 -1.60
CA ALA A 37 -12.26 19.31 -1.45
C ALA A 37 -10.90 19.29 -2.17
N GLY A 38 -10.67 18.37 -3.11
CA GLY A 38 -9.37 18.21 -3.78
C GLY A 38 -8.31 17.52 -2.91
N ASN A 39 -8.69 16.99 -1.75
CA ASN A 39 -7.80 16.18 -0.93
C ASN A 39 -7.53 14.86 -1.64
N HIS A 40 -6.28 14.45 -1.58
CA HIS A 40 -5.82 13.20 -2.17
C HIS A 40 -5.20 12.30 -1.11
N GLY A 41 -5.46 11.01 -1.23
CA GLY A 41 -4.83 9.97 -0.45
C GLY A 41 -4.65 8.71 -1.29
N ALA A 42 -4.23 7.66 -0.65
CA ALA A 42 -4.07 6.35 -1.27
C ALA A 42 -4.87 5.29 -0.51
N GLY A 43 -5.01 4.12 -1.11
CA GLY A 43 -5.55 2.92 -0.49
C GLY A 43 -4.90 1.69 -1.08
N VAL A 44 -5.04 0.56 -0.40
CA VAL A 44 -4.49 -0.72 -0.84
C VAL A 44 -5.63 -1.68 -1.14
N VAL A 45 -5.65 -2.24 -2.35
CA VAL A 45 -6.53 -3.36 -2.69
C VAL A 45 -6.15 -4.55 -1.85
N TRP A 46 -7.01 -4.87 -0.88
CA TRP A 46 -6.73 -5.91 0.12
C TRP A 46 -7.16 -7.29 -0.33
N THR A 47 -8.28 -7.34 -1.05
CA THR A 47 -8.82 -8.57 -1.65
C THR A 47 -9.22 -8.33 -3.09
N ASP A 48 -9.25 -9.39 -3.90
CA ASP A 48 -9.58 -9.34 -5.32
C ASP A 48 -11.05 -9.02 -5.61
N ASP A 49 -11.93 -9.13 -4.60
CA ASP A 49 -13.36 -8.79 -4.67
C ASP A 49 -13.66 -7.32 -4.37
N GLY A 50 -12.63 -6.47 -4.26
CA GLY A 50 -12.76 -5.01 -4.17
C GLY A 50 -12.80 -4.44 -2.76
N LEU A 51 -12.31 -5.15 -1.74
CA LEU A 51 -12.02 -4.55 -0.44
C LEU A 51 -10.74 -3.71 -0.51
N ILE A 52 -10.82 -2.49 0.02
CA ILE A 52 -9.71 -1.54 0.07
C ILE A 52 -9.51 -1.10 1.51
N VAL A 53 -8.27 -1.16 1.97
CA VAL A 53 -7.86 -0.63 3.27
C VAL A 53 -7.13 0.69 3.06
N THR A 54 -7.45 1.67 3.90
CA THR A 54 -6.84 3.01 3.90
C THR A 54 -6.86 3.61 5.30
N ASN A 55 -6.41 4.85 5.47
CA ASN A 55 -6.52 5.56 6.74
C ASN A 55 -7.90 6.20 6.95
N ALA A 56 -8.31 6.30 8.22
CA ALA A 56 -9.56 6.94 8.60
C ALA A 56 -9.59 8.45 8.25
N HIS A 57 -8.46 9.14 8.38
CA HIS A 57 -8.37 10.55 8.04
C HIS A 57 -8.49 10.81 6.52
N VAL A 58 -8.13 9.83 5.68
CA VAL A 58 -8.20 9.94 4.21
C VAL A 58 -9.64 9.89 3.69
N VAL A 59 -10.53 9.15 4.37
CA VAL A 59 -11.91 8.96 3.89
C VAL A 59 -12.85 10.13 4.21
N SER A 60 -12.38 11.17 4.89
CA SER A 60 -13.20 12.35 5.15
C SER A 60 -13.55 13.08 3.85
N GLY A 61 -14.85 13.08 3.50
CA GLY A 61 -15.34 13.68 2.25
C GLY A 61 -14.91 12.93 0.98
N ILE A 62 -14.64 11.62 1.08
CA ILE A 62 -14.32 10.80 -0.09
C ILE A 62 -15.43 10.87 -1.14
N SER A 63 -15.06 11.09 -2.39
CA SER A 63 -15.99 11.16 -3.51
C SER A 63 -15.76 10.04 -4.53
N MET A 64 -14.50 9.64 -4.74
CA MET A 64 -14.13 8.73 -5.81
C MET A 64 -12.84 7.97 -5.49
N ILE A 65 -12.74 6.76 -6.01
CA ILE A 65 -11.51 5.99 -6.12
C ILE A 65 -11.11 5.90 -7.60
N ARG A 66 -9.81 6.05 -7.88
CA ARG A 66 -9.21 5.76 -9.17
C ARG A 66 -8.25 4.59 -9.02
N LEU A 67 -8.45 3.55 -9.84
CA LEU A 67 -7.58 2.39 -9.93
C LEU A 67 -6.34 2.71 -10.78
N HIS A 68 -5.31 1.86 -10.68
CA HIS A 68 -4.09 1.97 -11.48
C HIS A 68 -4.35 1.98 -13.00
N ASP A 69 -5.32 1.23 -13.47
CA ASP A 69 -5.71 1.16 -14.89
C ASP A 69 -6.58 2.34 -15.36
N GLY A 70 -6.79 3.34 -14.50
CA GLY A 70 -7.56 4.55 -14.79
C GLY A 70 -9.06 4.44 -14.55
N ARG A 71 -9.62 3.24 -14.31
CA ARG A 71 -11.04 3.09 -13.94
C ARG A 71 -11.35 3.87 -12.67
N THR A 72 -12.52 4.45 -12.62
CA THR A 72 -12.99 5.22 -11.46
C THR A 72 -14.33 4.71 -10.97
N CYS A 73 -14.55 4.74 -9.65
CA CYS A 73 -15.83 4.36 -9.05
C CYS A 73 -16.04 5.06 -7.71
N ARG A 74 -17.30 5.08 -7.25
CA ARG A 74 -17.62 5.52 -5.90
C ARG A 74 -17.46 4.35 -4.95
N PRO A 75 -16.70 4.52 -3.85
CA PRO A 75 -16.61 3.49 -2.82
C PRO A 75 -17.80 3.54 -1.87
N GLU A 76 -18.09 2.39 -1.26
CA GLU A 76 -18.89 2.27 -0.06
C GLU A 76 -17.95 2.26 1.15
N LEU A 77 -18.25 3.05 2.18
CA LEU A 77 -17.51 3.05 3.45
C LEU A 77 -18.11 1.98 4.36
N LEU A 78 -17.41 0.85 4.53
CA LEU A 78 -17.87 -0.25 5.37
C LEU A 78 -17.53 -0.02 6.84
N ARG A 79 -16.35 0.54 7.14
CA ARG A 79 -15.89 0.79 8.51
C ARG A 79 -14.94 1.98 8.53
N ASN A 80 -15.05 2.78 9.59
CA ASN A 80 -14.15 3.91 9.85
C ASN A 80 -13.82 3.93 11.35
N ASP A 81 -12.57 3.67 11.68
CA ASP A 81 -12.05 3.69 13.06
C ASP A 81 -10.98 4.76 13.19
N ARG A 82 -11.35 5.89 13.77
CA ARG A 82 -10.45 7.01 13.97
C ARG A 82 -9.39 6.74 15.04
N GLN A 83 -9.64 5.80 15.97
CA GLN A 83 -8.69 5.49 17.02
C GLN A 83 -7.48 4.72 16.50
N SER A 84 -7.71 3.79 15.58
CA SER A 84 -6.64 3.05 14.89
C SER A 84 -6.17 3.74 13.61
N ASP A 85 -6.83 4.82 13.19
CA ASP A 85 -6.65 5.52 11.91
C ASP A 85 -6.80 4.56 10.71
N LEU A 86 -7.75 3.65 10.75
CA LEU A 86 -8.05 2.70 9.67
C LEU A 86 -9.47 2.86 9.15
N ALA A 87 -9.63 2.71 7.84
CA ALA A 87 -10.92 2.62 7.17
C ALA A 87 -10.96 1.45 6.19
N LEU A 88 -12.13 0.84 6.05
CA LEU A 88 -12.43 -0.23 5.11
C LEU A 88 -13.44 0.28 4.10
N LEU A 89 -13.08 0.19 2.83
CA LEU A 89 -13.92 0.57 1.70
C LEU A 89 -14.23 -0.66 0.85
N ARG A 90 -15.34 -0.62 0.15
CA ARG A 90 -15.70 -1.58 -0.90
C ARG A 90 -15.96 -0.85 -2.20
N ILE A 91 -15.49 -1.42 -3.30
CA ILE A 91 -15.82 -0.99 -4.65
C ILE A 91 -16.50 -2.12 -5.41
N PRO A 92 -17.43 -1.82 -6.34
CA PRO A 92 -18.17 -2.84 -7.10
C PRO A 92 -17.37 -3.35 -8.31
N ILE A 93 -16.09 -3.70 -8.09
CA ILE A 93 -15.17 -4.19 -9.12
C ILE A 93 -14.41 -5.38 -8.55
N GLY A 94 -14.56 -6.53 -9.18
CA GLY A 94 -13.83 -7.76 -8.84
C GLY A 94 -12.71 -8.06 -9.83
N GLY A 95 -11.95 -9.13 -9.54
CA GLY A 95 -10.82 -9.55 -10.35
C GLY A 95 -9.63 -8.59 -10.27
N LEU A 96 -9.51 -7.86 -9.16
CA LEU A 96 -8.44 -6.90 -8.94
C LEU A 96 -7.15 -7.59 -8.48
N PRO A 97 -5.97 -7.12 -8.91
CA PRO A 97 -4.75 -7.50 -8.24
C PRO A 97 -4.81 -7.02 -6.79
N ASN A 98 -4.48 -7.91 -5.86
CA ASN A 98 -4.49 -7.61 -4.42
C ASN A 98 -3.10 -7.69 -3.81
N ALA A 99 -2.91 -7.02 -2.68
CA ALA A 99 -1.64 -6.93 -2.00
C ALA A 99 -1.18 -8.30 -1.48
N LYS A 100 0.09 -8.62 -1.71
CA LYS A 100 0.77 -9.70 -0.97
C LYS A 100 1.15 -9.17 0.41
N LEU A 101 0.79 -9.89 1.46
CA LEU A 101 0.99 -9.45 2.83
C LEU A 101 2.14 -10.19 3.49
N ARG A 102 2.93 -9.47 4.30
CA ARG A 102 3.92 -10.02 5.21
C ARG A 102 3.58 -9.65 6.64
N ASP A 103 3.76 -10.57 7.56
CA ASP A 103 3.64 -10.30 8.99
C ASP A 103 4.71 -9.26 9.41
N SER A 104 4.25 -8.09 9.81
CA SER A 104 5.11 -6.97 10.21
C SER A 104 5.98 -7.29 11.45
N ARG A 105 5.63 -8.29 12.26
CA ARG A 105 6.44 -8.75 13.40
C ARG A 105 7.75 -9.42 12.98
N THR A 106 7.86 -9.82 11.71
CA THR A 106 9.07 -10.43 11.15
C THR A 106 10.06 -9.42 10.58
N LEU A 107 9.71 -8.11 10.60
CA LEU A 107 10.58 -7.05 10.15
C LEU A 107 11.80 -6.91 11.07
N ARG A 108 12.95 -6.65 10.47
CA ARG A 108 14.20 -6.37 11.17
C ARG A 108 14.63 -4.91 10.91
N ILE A 109 15.22 -4.30 11.91
CA ILE A 109 15.82 -2.95 11.77
C ILE A 109 16.84 -2.96 10.63
N GLY A 110 16.81 -1.93 9.77
CA GLY A 110 17.67 -1.80 8.60
C GLY A 110 17.16 -2.54 7.35
N GLU A 111 16.06 -3.32 7.40
CA GLU A 111 15.47 -3.87 6.19
C GLU A 111 14.96 -2.76 5.28
N MET A 112 15.17 -2.92 3.96
CA MET A 112 14.74 -1.96 2.94
C MET A 112 13.21 -1.96 2.81
N LEU A 113 12.64 -0.77 2.70
CA LEU A 113 11.23 -0.52 2.53
C LEU A 113 10.94 0.36 1.31
N VAL A 114 9.77 0.13 0.72
CA VAL A 114 9.20 0.89 -0.40
C VAL A 114 7.84 1.42 0.02
N ALA A 115 7.62 2.71 -0.13
CA ALA A 115 6.31 3.32 0.01
C ALA A 115 5.79 3.75 -1.36
N VAL A 116 4.50 3.48 -1.63
CA VAL A 116 3.82 3.94 -2.84
C VAL A 116 2.62 4.81 -2.43
N GLY A 117 2.35 5.85 -3.20
CA GLY A 117 1.22 6.72 -2.95
C GLY A 117 0.96 7.69 -4.10
N HIS A 118 0.14 8.71 -3.85
CA HIS A 118 -0.27 9.70 -4.84
C HIS A 118 -0.01 11.13 -4.34
N PRO A 119 1.26 11.50 -4.04
CA PRO A 119 1.56 12.83 -3.50
C PRO A 119 1.10 13.91 -4.46
N MET A 120 0.35 14.90 -3.95
CA MET A 120 -0.22 16.02 -4.73
C MET A 120 -1.01 15.59 -5.98
N GLY A 121 -1.54 14.35 -5.97
CA GLY A 121 -2.29 13.79 -7.11
C GLY A 121 -1.43 13.10 -8.17
N GLU A 122 -0.10 13.12 -8.04
CA GLU A 122 0.78 12.33 -8.91
C GLU A 122 0.60 10.83 -8.68
N ALA A 123 0.27 10.12 -9.75
CA ALA A 123 -0.06 8.71 -9.64
C ALA A 123 1.19 7.84 -9.40
N GLY A 124 1.17 7.07 -8.31
CA GLY A 124 2.13 6.00 -8.08
C GLY A 124 3.57 6.45 -7.82
N ALA A 125 3.76 7.59 -7.13
CA ALA A 125 5.08 8.01 -6.68
C ALA A 125 5.64 7.04 -5.65
N VAL A 126 6.96 6.82 -5.70
CA VAL A 126 7.69 5.83 -4.91
C VAL A 126 8.71 6.52 -4.02
N SER A 127 8.78 6.10 -2.77
CA SER A 127 9.84 6.46 -1.84
C SER A 127 10.53 5.19 -1.33
N LEU A 128 11.83 5.28 -1.11
CA LEU A 128 12.67 4.22 -0.55
C LEU A 128 13.19 4.61 0.82
N GLY A 129 13.32 3.65 1.70
CA GLY A 129 13.84 3.84 3.04
C GLY A 129 14.16 2.53 3.73
N VAL A 130 14.36 2.58 5.04
CA VAL A 130 14.69 1.41 5.86
C VAL A 130 13.87 1.38 7.14
N VAL A 131 13.67 0.20 7.68
CA VAL A 131 13.03 0.02 8.99
C VAL A 131 13.89 0.67 10.05
N HIS A 132 13.36 1.68 10.74
CA HIS A 132 13.98 2.28 11.92
C HIS A 132 13.57 1.54 13.19
N ARG A 133 12.26 1.27 13.33
CA ARG A 133 11.68 0.52 14.45
C ARG A 133 10.38 -0.16 14.06
N ALA A 134 10.15 -1.38 14.54
CA ALA A 134 8.87 -2.06 14.44
C ALA A 134 8.30 -2.26 15.86
N SER A 135 7.27 -1.48 16.21
CA SER A 135 6.69 -1.45 17.56
C SER A 135 5.65 -2.56 17.70
N LEU A 136 6.05 -3.69 18.31
CA LEU A 136 5.17 -4.76 18.81
C LEU A 136 3.94 -5.07 17.92
N GLY A 137 4.12 -5.00 16.60
CA GLY A 137 3.07 -5.32 15.61
C GLY A 137 1.99 -4.26 15.42
N ARG A 138 2.10 -3.04 15.99
CA ARG A 138 1.11 -1.97 15.79
C ARG A 138 1.56 -0.94 14.76
N LEU A 139 2.80 -0.48 14.83
CA LEU A 139 3.36 0.54 13.95
C LEU A 139 4.70 0.07 13.39
N VAL A 140 5.01 0.51 12.20
CA VAL A 140 6.33 0.45 11.58
C VAL A 140 6.82 1.89 11.44
N GLU A 141 7.96 2.20 12.06
CA GLU A 141 8.67 3.46 11.90
C GLU A 141 9.83 3.24 10.93
N ALA A 142 9.91 4.08 9.90
CA ALA A 142 10.88 3.95 8.84
C ALA A 142 11.59 5.29 8.59
N ASP A 143 12.87 5.22 8.33
CA ASP A 143 13.59 6.34 7.74
C ASP A 143 13.25 6.37 6.25
N ILE A 144 12.11 6.99 5.95
CA ILE A 144 11.52 7.08 4.62
C ILE A 144 10.80 8.41 4.46
N ARG A 145 10.97 9.02 3.30
CA ARG A 145 10.28 10.28 2.99
C ARG A 145 8.85 10.00 2.59
N LEU A 146 7.90 10.49 3.38
CA LEU A 146 6.47 10.51 3.06
C LEU A 146 6.01 11.95 2.83
N ALA A 147 5.02 12.11 1.96
CA ALA A 147 4.38 13.39 1.64
C ALA A 147 2.85 13.23 1.70
N PRO A 148 2.08 14.34 1.83
CA PRO A 148 0.62 14.31 1.69
C PRO A 148 0.20 13.61 0.40
N GLY A 149 -0.68 12.61 0.50
CA GLY A 149 -1.07 11.72 -0.60
C GLY A 149 -0.45 10.33 -0.53
N ASN A 150 0.59 10.12 0.29
CA ASN A 150 1.09 8.76 0.59
C ASN A 150 0.23 8.05 1.65
N SER A 151 -0.51 8.81 2.48
CA SER A 151 -1.41 8.25 3.50
C SER A 151 -2.41 7.27 2.89
N GLY A 152 -2.53 6.10 3.49
CA GLY A 152 -3.37 4.99 3.03
C GLY A 152 -2.71 4.07 2.00
N GLY A 153 -1.59 4.47 1.41
CA GLY A 153 -0.83 3.64 0.47
C GLY A 153 0.03 2.59 1.16
N PRO A 154 0.52 1.59 0.42
CA PRO A 154 1.32 0.51 0.98
C PRO A 154 2.70 0.96 1.41
N LEU A 155 3.17 0.42 2.54
CA LEU A 155 4.57 0.26 2.89
C LEU A 155 4.91 -1.21 2.68
N ALA A 156 5.90 -1.52 1.85
CA ALA A 156 6.27 -2.88 1.47
C ALA A 156 7.75 -3.16 1.70
N ASP A 157 8.11 -4.43 1.80
CA ASP A 157 9.51 -4.89 1.81
C ASP A 157 10.11 -4.91 0.39
N ALA A 158 11.40 -5.21 0.30
CA ALA A 158 12.14 -5.30 -0.96
C ALA A 158 11.70 -6.46 -1.88
N ALA A 159 10.77 -7.31 -1.45
CA ALA A 159 10.15 -8.36 -2.26
C ALA A 159 8.72 -7.95 -2.73
N GLY A 160 8.26 -6.75 -2.38
CA GLY A 160 6.93 -6.24 -2.72
C GLY A 160 5.81 -6.75 -1.81
N ASN A 161 6.14 -7.35 -0.66
CA ASN A 161 5.12 -7.75 0.30
C ASN A 161 4.77 -6.57 1.21
N VAL A 162 3.51 -6.23 1.32
CA VAL A 162 3.01 -5.15 2.15
C VAL A 162 3.17 -5.51 3.63
N VAL A 163 3.82 -4.64 4.38
CA VAL A 163 4.08 -4.76 5.82
C VAL A 163 3.27 -3.75 6.64
N GLY A 164 2.67 -2.77 5.98
CA GLY A 164 1.84 -1.75 6.62
C GLY A 164 1.22 -0.78 5.63
N ILE A 165 0.46 0.19 6.18
CA ILE A 165 -0.15 1.28 5.44
C ILE A 165 0.43 2.59 5.95
N ASN A 166 0.99 3.40 5.03
CA ASN A 166 1.54 4.72 5.36
C ASN A 166 0.47 5.58 6.01
N SER A 167 0.78 6.24 7.13
CA SER A 167 -0.18 7.06 7.87
C SER A 167 0.30 8.49 8.05
N MET A 168 1.45 8.69 8.66
CA MET A 168 1.92 10.03 9.02
C MET A 168 3.45 10.13 9.01
N VAL A 169 3.94 11.34 9.28
CA VAL A 169 5.33 11.60 9.63
C VAL A 169 5.38 12.05 11.09
N ALA A 170 6.20 11.39 11.89
CA ALA A 170 6.44 11.75 13.29
C ALA A 170 7.94 11.82 13.56
N ASN A 171 8.41 12.91 14.16
CA ASN A 171 9.84 13.13 14.47
C ASN A 171 10.79 12.93 13.26
N GLY A 172 10.33 13.32 12.07
CA GLY A 172 11.09 13.14 10.83
C GLY A 172 11.08 11.73 10.23
N MET A 173 10.45 10.77 10.88
CA MET A 173 10.30 9.39 10.40
C MET A 173 8.93 9.17 9.77
N GLY A 174 8.89 8.37 8.71
CA GLY A 174 7.63 7.84 8.20
C GLY A 174 7.06 6.80 9.16
N VAL A 175 5.76 6.87 9.41
CA VAL A 175 5.04 5.93 10.27
C VAL A 175 3.94 5.25 9.48
N ALA A 176 3.90 3.92 9.54
CA ALA A 176 2.86 3.11 8.93
C ALA A 176 2.14 2.25 9.98
N ILE A 177 0.85 2.00 9.76
CA ILE A 177 0.07 1.06 10.56
C ILE A 177 0.42 -0.35 10.07
N ALA A 178 0.89 -1.19 10.98
CA ALA A 178 1.41 -2.51 10.70
C ALA A 178 0.33 -3.50 10.23
N THR A 179 0.67 -4.45 9.35
CA THR A 179 -0.28 -5.48 8.84
C THR A 179 -0.93 -6.28 9.95
N THR A 180 -0.26 -6.52 11.08
CA THR A 180 -0.85 -7.17 12.25
C THR A 180 -1.98 -6.37 12.89
N ALA A 181 -1.84 -5.04 13.00
CA ALA A 181 -2.91 -4.16 13.50
C ALA A 181 -4.07 -4.09 12.50
N ILE A 182 -3.78 -4.06 11.19
CA ILE A 182 -4.80 -4.11 10.14
C ILE A 182 -5.60 -5.42 10.23
N GLY A 183 -4.91 -6.56 10.41
CA GLY A 183 -5.58 -7.86 10.59
C GLY A 183 -6.55 -7.87 11.77
N GLN A 184 -6.17 -7.29 12.91
CA GLN A 184 -7.06 -7.14 14.08
C GLN A 184 -8.28 -6.25 13.77
N PHE A 185 -8.05 -5.13 13.08
CA PHE A 185 -9.13 -4.25 12.63
C PHE A 185 -10.12 -5.00 11.74
N LEU A 186 -9.66 -5.78 10.77
CA LEU A 186 -10.53 -6.54 9.86
C LEU A 186 -11.33 -7.64 10.56
N GLN A 187 -10.71 -8.38 11.52
CA GLN A 187 -11.40 -9.42 12.30
C GLN A 187 -12.56 -8.86 13.13
N GLY A 188 -12.37 -7.68 13.73
CA GLY A 188 -13.45 -7.01 14.46
C GLY A 188 -14.66 -6.60 13.58
N SER A 189 -14.51 -6.62 12.25
CA SER A 189 -15.61 -6.35 11.30
C SER A 189 -16.48 -7.59 11.04
N MET A 190 -15.90 -8.80 11.09
CA MET A 190 -16.66 -10.03 10.81
C MET A 190 -17.61 -10.44 11.97
N VAL A 191 -17.32 -10.00 13.20
CA VAL A 191 -18.13 -10.31 14.37
C VAL A 191 -19.37 -9.42 14.46
N ALA A 192 -19.35 -8.21 13.92
CA ALA A 192 -20.47 -7.27 13.95
C ALA A 192 -21.52 -7.50 12.86
N GLY A 193 -21.22 -8.26 11.82
CA GLY A 193 -22.12 -8.55 10.69
C GLY A 193 -22.92 -9.85 10.79
N GLY A 194 -22.79 -10.61 11.88
CA GLY A 194 -23.41 -11.94 12.07
C GLY A 194 -24.63 -12.00 12.98
N ALA A 195 -25.22 -10.86 13.37
CA ALA A 195 -26.43 -10.79 14.18
C ALA A 195 -27.47 -9.92 13.45
N GLY A 196 -28.18 -10.52 12.51
CA GLY A 196 -29.30 -9.93 11.79
C GLY A 196 -30.11 -11.02 11.11
#